data_bb9cd3bfdc49eaf4a51d41c97af83e09
#
_entry.id   bb9cd3bfdc49eaf4a51d41c97af83e09
#
_cell.length_a   1.000
_cell.length_b   1.000
_cell.length_c   1.000
_cell.angle_alpha   90.00
_cell.angle_beta   90.00
_cell.angle_gamma   90.00
#
_symmetry.space_group_name_H-M   'P 1'
#
loop_
_entity.id
_entity.type
_entity.pdbx_description
1 polymer ?
#
loop_
_entity_poly.entity_id
_entity_poly.type
_entity_poly.pdbx_seq_one_letter_code
_entity_poly.pdbx_strand_id
1 'polypeptide(L)'
;WMLHEPKEGNFDFEGMNDVKAFCELAREKGLFVWLHIGPYVGAEWDMGGLPWWLLTVDGIELRSTQQAFMQRVERYFDALGQELSGSLINNGGNIALLQIEEQQGLTADDKEYLRALVACAKKSGFDNVITFTGATKDNFMGVSIPETYFSLDIDTKISAENNFVGIAKYRFDVPSVCSSINGDYKAVWGGEPASRNWNKAFMRMYELLRNSIPFSLNGVVAGTSFGSTAGGTAPHQAGCPI
;
A
#
# COMPACT_ATOMS: atom_id res chain seq x y z
N TRP A 1 0.24 -4.16 9.46
CA TRP A 1 0.23 -5.41 10.20
C TRP A 1 0.99 -5.30 11.52
N MET A 2 2.25 -4.84 11.52
CA MET A 2 3.09 -4.78 12.73
C MET A 2 2.46 -4.06 13.93
N LEU A 3 1.61 -3.06 13.70
CA LEU A 3 0.92 -2.32 14.76
C LEU A 3 -0.31 -3.08 15.27
N HIS A 4 -1.01 -3.76 14.37
CA HIS A 4 -2.23 -4.49 14.71
C HIS A 4 -1.97 -5.90 15.26
N GLU A 5 -0.77 -6.46 15.08
CA GLU A 5 -0.34 -7.72 15.67
C GLU A 5 1.09 -7.59 16.21
N PRO A 6 1.30 -6.78 17.27
CA PRO A 6 2.63 -6.52 17.82
C PRO A 6 3.30 -7.76 18.41
N LYS A 7 2.51 -8.76 18.72
CA LYS A 7 2.93 -10.11 19.17
C LYS A 7 2.05 -11.14 18.47
N GLU A 8 2.65 -12.24 18.02
CA GLU A 8 1.96 -13.29 17.27
C GLU A 8 0.65 -13.74 17.97
N GLY A 9 -0.46 -13.63 17.26
CA GLY A 9 -1.80 -13.98 17.72
C GLY A 9 -2.49 -12.96 18.63
N ASN A 10 -1.82 -11.88 19.00
CA ASN A 10 -2.41 -10.83 19.82
C ASN A 10 -2.70 -9.61 18.96
N PHE A 11 -3.97 -9.41 18.62
CA PHE A 11 -4.40 -8.28 17.83
C PHE A 11 -4.75 -7.08 18.69
N ASP A 12 -4.41 -5.89 18.18
CA ASP A 12 -4.70 -4.59 18.80
C ASP A 12 -5.31 -3.65 17.74
N PHE A 13 -6.58 -3.34 17.96
CA PHE A 13 -7.36 -2.38 17.16
C PHE A 13 -7.91 -1.25 18.04
N GLU A 14 -7.24 -0.93 19.14
CA GLU A 14 -7.69 0.08 20.07
C GLU A 14 -6.82 1.35 20.04
N GLY A 15 -7.37 2.45 20.54
CA GLY A 15 -6.64 3.71 20.69
C GLY A 15 -6.05 4.23 19.38
N MET A 16 -4.73 4.33 19.29
CA MET A 16 -4.05 4.81 18.08
C MET A 16 -4.06 3.79 16.93
N ASN A 17 -4.39 2.53 17.22
CA ASN A 17 -4.49 1.43 16.25
C ASN A 17 -5.94 1.18 15.79
N ASP A 18 -6.90 2.01 16.22
CA ASP A 18 -8.30 1.87 15.85
C ASP A 18 -8.56 2.34 14.41
N VAL A 19 -8.30 1.45 13.48
CA VAL A 19 -8.51 1.68 12.04
C VAL A 19 -9.99 1.84 11.70
N LYS A 20 -10.89 1.22 12.47
CA LYS A 20 -12.34 1.35 12.28
C LYS A 20 -12.82 2.75 12.64
N ALA A 21 -12.43 3.27 13.79
CA ALA A 21 -12.75 4.65 14.18
C ALA A 21 -12.20 5.67 13.17
N PHE A 22 -11.01 5.41 12.59
CA PHE A 22 -10.50 6.24 11.50
C PHE A 22 -11.41 6.21 10.27
N CYS A 23 -11.87 5.03 9.84
CA CYS A 23 -12.81 4.90 8.71
C CYS A 23 -14.15 5.59 9.00
N GLU A 24 -14.66 5.48 10.22
CA GLU A 24 -15.89 6.16 10.66
C GLU A 24 -15.74 7.69 10.64
N LEU A 25 -14.63 8.20 11.12
CA LEU A 25 -14.33 9.64 11.04
C LEU A 25 -14.23 10.13 9.59
N ALA A 26 -13.61 9.38 8.70
CA ALA A 26 -13.58 9.69 7.28
C ALA A 26 -15.00 9.71 6.69
N ARG A 27 -15.84 8.74 7.06
CA ARG A 27 -17.25 8.67 6.64
C ARG A 27 -18.06 9.89 7.10
N GLU A 28 -17.89 10.32 8.35
CA GLU A 28 -18.52 11.53 8.88
C GLU A 28 -18.13 12.80 8.09
N LYS A 29 -16.93 12.81 7.52
CA LYS A 29 -16.45 13.90 6.65
C LYS A 29 -16.85 13.72 5.18
N GLY A 30 -17.63 12.70 4.85
CA GLY A 30 -18.04 12.41 3.48
C GLY A 30 -16.93 11.86 2.58
N LEU A 31 -15.90 11.26 3.17
CA LEU A 31 -14.76 10.72 2.46
C LEU A 31 -14.89 9.20 2.28
N PHE A 32 -14.51 8.74 1.10
CA PHE A 32 -14.26 7.32 0.87
C PHE A 32 -12.84 6.94 1.29
N VAL A 33 -12.65 5.67 1.63
CA VAL A 33 -11.36 5.13 2.04
C VAL A 33 -10.84 4.18 0.97
N TRP A 34 -9.59 4.36 0.58
CA TRP A 34 -8.80 3.37 -0.13
C TRP A 34 -7.86 2.73 0.89
N LEU A 35 -8.21 1.54 1.32
CA LEU A 35 -7.50 0.85 2.39
C LEU A 35 -6.37 -0.01 1.84
N HIS A 36 -5.16 0.18 2.35
CA HIS A 36 -4.02 -0.68 2.05
C HIS A 36 -3.84 -1.71 3.18
N ILE A 37 -4.25 -2.96 2.92
CA ILE A 37 -4.21 -4.01 3.95
C ILE A 37 -2.87 -4.76 4.05
N GLY A 38 -1.98 -4.54 3.11
CA GLY A 38 -0.71 -5.26 3.07
C GLY A 38 -0.81 -6.66 2.46
N PRO A 39 -0.02 -7.61 2.94
CA PRO A 39 0.75 -7.67 4.20
C PRO A 39 1.95 -6.72 4.28
N TYR A 40 2.63 -6.46 3.18
CA TYR A 40 3.70 -5.48 3.08
C TYR A 40 3.13 -4.16 2.56
N VAL A 41 3.37 -3.07 3.26
CA VAL A 41 2.83 -1.75 2.90
C VAL A 41 3.92 -0.73 2.54
N GLY A 42 5.19 -1.07 2.69
CA GLY A 42 6.30 -0.13 2.52
C GLY A 42 6.25 0.98 3.57
N ALA A 43 5.81 2.16 3.16
CA ALA A 43 5.48 3.32 4.00
C ALA A 43 6.56 3.72 5.02
N GLU A 44 7.82 3.38 4.78
CA GLU A 44 8.96 3.64 5.66
C GLU A 44 8.87 3.01 7.06
N TRP A 45 8.03 2.01 7.20
CA TRP A 45 8.00 1.18 8.39
C TRP A 45 9.07 0.10 8.33
N ASP A 46 9.56 -0.32 9.51
CA ASP A 46 10.45 -1.46 9.62
C ASP A 46 9.88 -2.67 8.89
N MET A 47 10.70 -3.36 8.12
CA MET A 47 10.30 -4.50 7.29
C MET A 47 9.08 -4.21 6.38
N GLY A 48 8.83 -2.92 6.05
CA GLY A 48 7.65 -2.52 5.26
C GLY A 48 6.31 -2.78 5.96
N GLY A 49 6.30 -2.77 7.30
CA GLY A 49 5.12 -2.98 8.11
C GLY A 49 4.83 -4.45 8.44
N LEU A 50 5.70 -5.38 8.05
CA LEU A 50 5.63 -6.77 8.51
C LEU A 50 6.05 -6.87 9.98
N PRO A 51 5.38 -7.69 10.81
CA PRO A 51 5.74 -7.86 12.19
C PRO A 51 7.13 -8.48 12.39
N TRP A 52 7.90 -7.93 13.29
CA TRP A 52 9.26 -8.41 13.61
C TRP A 52 9.31 -9.87 14.06
N TRP A 53 8.26 -10.36 14.74
CA TRP A 53 8.20 -11.73 15.24
C TRP A 53 8.16 -12.79 14.11
N LEU A 54 7.85 -12.40 12.87
CA LEU A 54 8.00 -13.29 11.72
C LEU A 54 9.44 -13.80 11.58
N LEU A 55 10.44 -12.98 11.93
CA LEU A 55 11.84 -13.37 11.87
C LEU A 55 12.24 -14.44 12.90
N THR A 56 11.38 -14.71 13.88
CA THR A 56 11.62 -15.76 14.87
C THR A 56 11.13 -17.13 14.44
N VAL A 57 10.49 -17.21 13.27
CA VAL A 57 9.97 -18.45 12.71
C VAL A 57 11.04 -19.11 11.84
N ASP A 58 11.51 -20.25 12.26
CA ASP A 58 12.58 -20.97 11.56
C ASP A 58 12.20 -21.27 10.10
N GLY A 59 13.08 -20.87 9.19
CA GLY A 59 12.93 -21.14 7.76
C GLY A 59 11.76 -20.43 7.10
N ILE A 60 11.20 -19.38 7.70
CA ILE A 60 10.16 -18.60 7.06
C ILE A 60 10.69 -17.85 5.83
N GLU A 61 9.94 -17.93 4.75
CA GLU A 61 10.17 -17.15 3.55
C GLU A 61 9.10 -16.06 3.45
N LEU A 62 9.49 -14.82 3.72
CA LEU A 62 8.57 -13.67 3.72
C LEU A 62 8.14 -13.32 2.29
N ARG A 63 6.90 -12.83 2.16
CA ARG A 63 6.34 -12.37 0.89
C ARG A 63 6.39 -13.46 -0.19
N SER A 64 6.02 -14.67 0.20
CA SER A 64 6.01 -15.86 -0.67
C SER A 64 4.74 -16.69 -0.45
N THR A 65 4.55 -17.71 -1.27
CA THR A 65 3.46 -18.69 -1.12
C THR A 65 3.75 -19.74 -0.04
N GLN A 66 4.87 -19.64 0.68
CA GLN A 66 5.20 -20.57 1.74
C GLN A 66 4.08 -20.65 2.76
N GLN A 67 3.67 -21.88 3.09
CA GLN A 67 2.53 -22.12 3.98
C GLN A 67 2.68 -21.43 5.35
N ALA A 68 3.89 -21.43 5.92
CA ALA A 68 4.13 -20.82 7.23
C ALA A 68 3.87 -19.30 7.21
N PHE A 69 4.21 -18.62 6.12
CA PHE A 69 3.92 -17.20 5.93
C PHE A 69 2.44 -16.96 5.63
N MET A 70 1.87 -17.67 4.64
CA MET A 70 0.49 -17.49 4.22
C MET A 70 -0.55 -17.77 5.32
N GLN A 71 -0.33 -18.75 6.21
CA GLN A 71 -1.21 -18.98 7.36
C GLN A 71 -1.26 -17.78 8.33
N ARG A 72 -0.16 -17.05 8.47
CA ARG A 72 -0.08 -15.87 9.31
C ARG A 72 -0.76 -14.67 8.65
N VAL A 73 -0.58 -14.53 7.34
CA VAL A 73 -1.31 -13.53 6.55
C VAL A 73 -2.82 -13.77 6.61
N GLU A 74 -3.27 -15.01 6.46
CA GLU A 74 -4.69 -15.38 6.57
C GLU A 74 -5.26 -14.98 7.93
N ARG A 75 -4.59 -15.32 9.01
CA ARG A 75 -5.01 -14.93 10.37
C ARG A 75 -5.11 -13.39 10.52
N TYR A 76 -4.15 -12.65 9.99
CA TYR A 76 -4.17 -11.19 10.02
C TYR A 76 -5.32 -10.63 9.19
N PHE A 77 -5.52 -11.12 7.97
CA PHE A 77 -6.61 -10.67 7.12
C PHE A 77 -7.98 -11.02 7.71
N ASP A 78 -8.12 -12.18 8.34
CA ASP A 78 -9.35 -12.57 9.05
C ASP A 78 -9.67 -11.61 10.20
N ALA A 79 -8.69 -11.28 11.02
CA ALA A 79 -8.87 -10.35 12.13
C ALA A 79 -9.25 -8.95 11.62
N LEU A 80 -8.56 -8.46 10.59
CA LEU A 80 -8.84 -7.16 9.99
C LEU A 80 -10.21 -7.14 9.30
N GLY A 81 -10.58 -8.21 8.59
CA GLY A 81 -11.86 -8.36 7.93
C GLY A 81 -13.04 -8.38 8.91
N GLN A 82 -12.87 -9.05 10.05
CA GLN A 82 -13.86 -9.03 11.13
C GLN A 82 -14.04 -7.62 11.69
N GLU A 83 -12.95 -6.92 11.98
CA GLU A 83 -12.97 -5.56 12.52
C GLU A 83 -13.65 -4.57 11.57
N LEU A 84 -13.34 -4.66 10.28
CA LEU A 84 -13.77 -3.71 9.25
C LEU A 84 -15.03 -4.12 8.49
N SER A 85 -15.66 -5.23 8.83
CA SER A 85 -16.82 -5.76 8.08
C SER A 85 -17.94 -4.74 7.86
N GLY A 86 -18.29 -3.95 8.88
CA GLY A 86 -19.29 -2.88 8.79
C GLY A 86 -18.82 -1.61 8.07
N SER A 87 -17.51 -1.47 7.84
CA SER A 87 -16.92 -0.28 7.20
C SER A 87 -16.79 -0.43 5.68
N LEU A 88 -17.04 -1.62 5.12
CA LEU A 88 -16.98 -1.87 3.69
C LEU A 88 -18.15 -1.21 2.96
N ILE A 89 -17.90 -0.70 1.76
CA ILE A 89 -18.90 0.04 0.97
C ILE A 89 -20.18 -0.77 0.73
N ASN A 90 -20.06 -2.07 0.49
CA ASN A 90 -21.20 -2.95 0.25
C ASN A 90 -22.03 -3.23 1.51
N ASN A 91 -21.52 -2.92 2.68
CA ASN A 91 -22.19 -3.04 3.97
C ASN A 91 -22.65 -1.68 4.53
N GLY A 92 -22.62 -0.64 3.68
CA GLY A 92 -23.02 0.73 4.06
C GLY A 92 -21.93 1.58 4.69
N GLY A 93 -20.68 1.09 4.66
CA GLY A 93 -19.50 1.84 5.07
C GLY A 93 -18.91 2.70 3.96
N ASN A 94 -17.66 3.08 4.09
CA ASN A 94 -16.96 3.98 3.18
C ASN A 94 -15.63 3.43 2.64
N ILE A 95 -15.24 2.19 3.00
CA ILE A 95 -14.08 1.53 2.38
C ILE A 95 -14.53 1.07 0.98
N ALA A 96 -14.16 1.86 -0.03
CA ALA A 96 -14.57 1.66 -1.42
C ALA A 96 -13.53 0.90 -2.24
N LEU A 97 -12.25 1.05 -1.90
CA LEU A 97 -11.13 0.47 -2.61
C LEU A 97 -10.18 -0.22 -1.63
N LEU A 98 -9.59 -1.31 -2.08
CA LEU A 98 -8.62 -2.09 -1.33
C LEU A 98 -7.31 -2.14 -2.11
N GLN A 99 -6.19 -1.98 -1.44
CA GLN A 99 -4.89 -2.31 -2.01
C GLN A 99 -4.28 -3.49 -1.25
N ILE A 100 -3.84 -4.45 -2.01
CA ILE A 100 -3.13 -5.64 -1.51
C ILE A 100 -1.68 -5.52 -1.95
N GLU A 101 -0.77 -5.69 -1.02
CA GLU A 101 0.67 -5.71 -1.24
C GLU A 101 1.21 -4.41 -1.84
N GLU A 102 2.50 -4.21 -1.68
CA GLU A 102 3.26 -3.14 -2.31
C GLU A 102 4.42 -3.77 -3.08
N GLN A 103 4.70 -3.28 -4.30
CA GLN A 103 5.60 -4.00 -5.19
C GLN A 103 7.06 -3.85 -4.91
N GLN A 104 7.45 -3.00 -4.01
CA GLN A 104 8.85 -2.83 -3.70
C GLN A 104 9.50 -4.19 -3.40
N GLY A 105 10.41 -4.61 -4.26
CA GLY A 105 11.11 -5.87 -4.15
C GLY A 105 10.38 -7.11 -4.73
N LEU A 106 9.17 -6.98 -5.29
CA LEU A 106 8.54 -8.06 -6.03
C LEU A 106 9.14 -8.22 -7.43
N THR A 107 9.18 -9.44 -7.91
CA THR A 107 9.68 -9.83 -9.23
C THR A 107 8.55 -10.25 -10.17
N ALA A 108 8.89 -10.58 -11.42
CA ALA A 108 7.91 -11.07 -12.40
C ALA A 108 7.29 -12.43 -12.01
N ASP A 109 7.95 -13.18 -11.14
CA ASP A 109 7.53 -14.54 -10.75
C ASP A 109 6.57 -14.53 -9.54
N ASP A 110 6.31 -13.36 -8.94
CA ASP A 110 5.49 -13.24 -7.73
C ASP A 110 3.96 -13.23 -7.99
N LYS A 111 3.52 -13.49 -9.22
CA LYS A 111 2.08 -13.50 -9.56
C LYS A 111 1.28 -14.58 -8.81
N GLU A 112 1.89 -15.71 -8.51
CA GLU A 112 1.25 -16.76 -7.72
C GLU A 112 1.00 -16.31 -6.29
N TYR A 113 1.99 -15.66 -5.70
CA TYR A 113 1.87 -15.06 -4.38
C TYR A 113 0.77 -13.98 -4.35
N LEU A 114 0.73 -13.09 -5.33
CA LEU A 114 -0.33 -12.07 -5.42
C LEU A 114 -1.73 -12.69 -5.54
N ARG A 115 -1.89 -13.76 -6.35
CA ARG A 115 -3.17 -14.48 -6.44
C ARG A 115 -3.57 -15.13 -5.11
N ALA A 116 -2.59 -15.71 -4.40
CA ALA A 116 -2.82 -16.28 -3.08
C ALA A 116 -3.28 -15.22 -2.08
N LEU A 117 -2.68 -14.03 -2.10
CA LEU A 117 -3.11 -12.91 -1.26
C LEU A 117 -4.53 -12.43 -1.59
N VAL A 118 -4.86 -12.29 -2.88
CA VAL A 118 -6.21 -11.89 -3.31
C VAL A 118 -7.25 -12.93 -2.87
N ALA A 119 -6.94 -14.20 -3.04
CA ALA A 119 -7.84 -15.29 -2.59
C ALA A 119 -8.02 -15.25 -1.06
N CYS A 120 -6.95 -15.02 -0.32
CA CYS A 120 -6.95 -14.88 1.13
C CYS A 120 -7.81 -13.68 1.55
N ALA A 121 -7.62 -12.50 0.98
CA ALA A 121 -8.40 -11.31 1.30
C ALA A 121 -9.91 -11.52 1.02
N LYS A 122 -10.25 -12.14 -0.12
CA LYS A 122 -11.66 -12.48 -0.43
C LYS A 122 -12.26 -13.41 0.61
N LYS A 123 -11.54 -14.45 1.03
CA LYS A 123 -11.98 -15.38 2.06
C LYS A 123 -12.20 -14.69 3.42
N SER A 124 -11.39 -13.68 3.71
CA SER A 124 -11.45 -12.89 4.95
C SER A 124 -12.50 -11.76 4.92
N GLY A 125 -13.40 -11.75 3.93
CA GLY A 125 -14.55 -10.84 3.86
C GLY A 125 -14.37 -9.61 2.98
N PHE A 126 -13.26 -9.48 2.23
CA PHE A 126 -13.03 -8.39 1.29
C PHE A 126 -13.40 -8.74 -0.17
N ASP A 127 -14.27 -9.72 -0.38
CA ASP A 127 -14.65 -10.26 -1.69
C ASP A 127 -15.41 -9.27 -2.59
N ASN A 128 -16.10 -8.31 -2.00
CA ASN A 128 -16.94 -7.35 -2.70
C ASN A 128 -16.35 -5.93 -2.79
N VAL A 129 -15.05 -5.78 -2.55
CA VAL A 129 -14.36 -4.50 -2.66
C VAL A 129 -13.45 -4.50 -3.88
N ILE A 130 -13.45 -3.40 -4.63
CA ILE A 130 -12.54 -3.22 -5.77
C ILE A 130 -11.10 -3.29 -5.28
N THR A 131 -10.36 -4.29 -5.76
CA THR A 131 -9.03 -4.59 -5.27
C THR A 131 -7.97 -4.17 -6.28
N PHE A 132 -6.93 -3.51 -5.77
CA PHE A 132 -5.76 -3.07 -6.50
C PHE A 132 -4.50 -3.78 -6.01
N THR A 133 -3.57 -3.96 -6.93
CA THR A 133 -2.14 -4.16 -6.62
C THR A 133 -1.39 -2.93 -7.06
N GLY A 134 -0.52 -2.41 -6.22
CA GLY A 134 0.26 -1.26 -6.58
C GLY A 134 1.34 -1.60 -7.65
N ALA A 135 1.79 -0.70 -8.55
CA ALA A 135 2.83 -0.91 -9.57
C ALA A 135 3.74 0.30 -9.76
N THR A 136 4.95 0.06 -10.17
CA THR A 136 5.80 1.07 -10.80
C THR A 136 5.85 0.82 -12.30
N LYS A 137 6.29 1.82 -13.06
CA LYS A 137 6.47 1.67 -14.50
C LYS A 137 7.35 0.49 -14.88
N ASP A 138 8.34 0.19 -14.06
CA ASP A 138 9.37 -0.80 -14.40
C ASP A 138 8.95 -2.23 -14.07
N ASN A 139 8.02 -2.43 -13.14
CA ASN A 139 7.62 -3.77 -12.69
C ASN A 139 6.13 -4.13 -12.92
N PHE A 140 5.32 -3.23 -13.50
CA PHE A 140 3.87 -3.46 -13.64
C PHE A 140 3.52 -4.77 -14.36
N MET A 141 4.33 -5.21 -15.32
CA MET A 141 4.10 -6.47 -16.03
C MET A 141 4.25 -7.69 -15.13
N GLY A 142 5.17 -7.62 -14.17
CA GLY A 142 5.44 -8.69 -13.21
C GLY A 142 4.37 -8.82 -12.13
N VAL A 143 3.74 -7.72 -11.76
CA VAL A 143 2.77 -7.65 -10.65
C VAL A 143 1.32 -7.48 -11.11
N SER A 144 1.09 -7.32 -12.40
CA SER A 144 -0.27 -7.25 -12.96
C SER A 144 -0.87 -8.65 -13.10
N ILE A 145 -1.98 -8.88 -12.41
CA ILE A 145 -2.77 -10.11 -12.48
C ILE A 145 -4.21 -9.78 -12.92
N PRO A 146 -4.91 -10.68 -13.63
CA PRO A 146 -6.26 -10.43 -14.12
C PRO A 146 -7.30 -10.21 -13.02
N GLU A 147 -7.04 -10.75 -11.83
CA GLU A 147 -7.95 -10.76 -10.69
C GLU A 147 -8.05 -9.42 -9.97
N THR A 148 -7.14 -8.47 -10.28
CA THR A 148 -7.09 -7.14 -9.68
C THR A 148 -6.93 -6.05 -10.72
N TYR A 149 -7.34 -4.85 -10.33
CA TYR A 149 -6.85 -3.63 -10.97
C TYR A 149 -5.40 -3.38 -10.53
N PHE A 150 -4.70 -2.50 -11.22
CA PHE A 150 -3.41 -2.02 -10.74
C PHE A 150 -3.43 -0.50 -10.66
N SER A 151 -2.60 0.01 -9.78
CA SER A 151 -2.34 1.44 -9.65
C SER A 151 -0.84 1.71 -9.80
N LEU A 152 -0.50 2.88 -10.25
CA LEU A 152 0.90 3.28 -10.40
C LEU A 152 1.30 4.35 -9.41
N ASP A 153 2.45 4.13 -8.81
CA ASP A 153 3.18 5.19 -8.16
C ASP A 153 4.03 5.93 -9.19
N ILE A 154 3.88 7.23 -9.27
CA ILE A 154 4.63 8.06 -10.22
C ILE A 154 5.59 9.01 -9.51
N ASP A 155 6.79 9.12 -10.09
CA ASP A 155 7.77 10.13 -9.69
C ASP A 155 7.44 11.46 -10.37
N THR A 156 7.54 12.56 -9.62
CA THR A 156 7.37 13.92 -10.18
C THR A 156 8.42 14.30 -11.22
N LYS A 157 9.52 13.55 -11.31
CA LYS A 157 10.58 13.78 -12.32
C LYS A 157 10.19 13.32 -13.72
N ILE A 158 9.23 12.40 -13.84
CA ILE A 158 8.77 11.83 -15.11
C ILE A 158 7.37 12.33 -15.41
N SER A 159 7.05 12.64 -16.67
CA SER A 159 5.69 13.04 -17.04
C SER A 159 4.69 11.91 -16.78
N ALA A 160 3.46 12.26 -16.43
CA ALA A 160 2.40 11.28 -16.23
C ALA A 160 2.16 10.46 -17.50
N GLU A 161 2.17 11.12 -18.67
CA GLU A 161 2.02 10.45 -19.96
C GLU A 161 3.07 9.35 -20.19
N ASN A 162 4.35 9.65 -19.91
CA ASN A 162 5.44 8.67 -20.04
C ASN A 162 5.34 7.50 -19.05
N ASN A 163 4.71 7.69 -17.90
CA ASN A 163 4.45 6.61 -16.97
C ASN A 163 3.33 5.67 -17.47
N PHE A 164 2.29 6.21 -18.11
CA PHE A 164 1.09 5.45 -18.46
C PHE A 164 1.04 4.93 -19.89
N VAL A 165 1.80 5.50 -20.86
CA VAL A 165 1.74 5.13 -22.28
C VAL A 165 1.96 3.64 -22.54
N GLY A 166 2.90 3.00 -21.84
CA GLY A 166 3.17 1.56 -22.00
C GLY A 166 2.06 0.69 -21.41
N ILE A 167 1.46 1.16 -20.34
CA ILE A 167 0.51 0.42 -19.51
C ILE A 167 -0.85 0.34 -20.18
N ALA A 168 -1.35 1.44 -20.74
CA ALA A 168 -2.63 1.47 -21.45
C ALA A 168 -2.66 0.53 -22.67
N LYS A 169 -1.50 0.20 -23.24
CA LYS A 169 -1.38 -0.78 -24.30
C LYS A 169 -1.40 -2.23 -23.83
N TYR A 170 -0.94 -2.44 -22.60
CA TYR A 170 -0.81 -3.78 -22.01
C TYR A 170 -2.08 -4.21 -21.25
N ARG A 171 -2.73 -3.29 -20.56
CA ARG A 171 -3.96 -3.51 -19.78
C ARG A 171 -5.02 -2.50 -20.19
N PHE A 172 -5.53 -2.61 -21.42
CA PHE A 172 -6.64 -1.79 -21.93
C PHE A 172 -8.00 -2.16 -21.31
N ASP A 173 -8.06 -3.27 -20.59
CA ASP A 173 -9.24 -3.82 -19.90
C ASP A 173 -9.53 -3.16 -18.55
N VAL A 174 -8.58 -2.37 -18.03
CA VAL A 174 -8.70 -1.73 -16.72
C VAL A 174 -8.39 -0.23 -16.80
N PRO A 175 -9.02 0.59 -15.94
CA PRO A 175 -8.68 2.01 -15.88
C PRO A 175 -7.25 2.22 -15.38
N SER A 176 -6.57 3.21 -15.94
CA SER A 176 -5.32 3.69 -15.40
C SER A 176 -5.59 4.50 -14.13
N VAL A 177 -4.92 4.19 -13.04
CA VAL A 177 -5.07 4.86 -11.74
C VAL A 177 -3.67 5.18 -11.20
N CYS A 178 -3.50 6.37 -10.65
CA CYS A 178 -2.28 6.76 -9.95
C CYS A 178 -2.51 6.64 -8.43
N SER A 179 -1.86 5.66 -7.79
CA SER A 179 -1.96 5.46 -6.34
C SER A 179 -1.22 6.52 -5.56
N SER A 180 -0.12 7.02 -6.09
CA SER A 180 0.70 8.01 -5.40
C SER A 180 1.46 8.89 -6.38
N ILE A 181 1.44 10.18 -6.12
CA ILE A 181 2.38 11.13 -6.72
C ILE A 181 3.52 11.30 -5.73
N ASN A 182 4.63 10.60 -5.98
CA ASN A 182 5.81 10.65 -5.15
C ASN A 182 6.63 11.91 -5.46
N GLY A 183 7.01 12.63 -4.43
CA GLY A 183 7.87 13.82 -4.54
C GLY A 183 9.04 13.74 -3.55
N ASP A 184 10.14 14.40 -3.89
CA ASP A 184 11.34 14.52 -3.03
C ASP A 184 11.01 15.39 -1.80
N TYR A 185 10.30 14.83 -0.80
CA TYR A 185 9.92 15.57 0.41
C TYR A 185 10.33 14.86 1.70
N LYS A 186 11.13 13.81 1.59
CA LYS A 186 11.62 13.08 2.76
C LYS A 186 12.88 13.77 3.26
N ALA A 187 12.83 14.23 4.50
CA ALA A 187 14.02 14.70 5.22
C ALA A 187 14.56 13.55 6.05
N VAL A 188 15.86 13.39 6.04
CA VAL A 188 16.56 12.47 6.94
C VAL A 188 17.12 13.26 8.12
N TRP A 189 17.18 12.63 9.28
CA TRP A 189 17.71 13.24 10.48
C TRP A 189 19.16 13.68 10.24
N GLY A 190 19.47 14.96 10.57
CA GLY A 190 20.80 15.53 10.33
C GLY A 190 21.12 15.91 8.88
N GLY A 191 20.19 15.68 7.95
CA GLY A 191 20.30 16.12 6.56
C GLY A 191 19.70 17.48 6.31
N GLU A 192 19.80 17.94 5.06
CA GLU A 192 19.13 19.17 4.63
C GLU A 192 17.60 19.01 4.67
N PRO A 193 16.86 20.05 5.04
CA PRO A 193 15.40 20.01 5.01
C PRO A 193 14.89 19.65 3.62
N ALA A 194 14.10 18.61 3.53
CA ALA A 194 13.46 18.26 2.28
C ALA A 194 12.36 19.28 1.94
N SER A 195 12.35 19.76 0.71
CA SER A 195 11.28 20.61 0.21
C SER A 195 10.61 19.95 -0.99
N ARG A 196 9.29 19.81 -0.93
CA ARG A 196 8.52 19.33 -2.08
C ARG A 196 8.52 20.40 -3.17
N ASN A 197 8.89 20.02 -4.38
CA ASN A 197 8.70 20.88 -5.54
C ASN A 197 7.23 20.88 -5.97
N TRP A 198 6.43 21.73 -5.36
CA TRP A 198 5.00 21.81 -5.61
C TRP A 198 4.67 22.10 -7.09
N ASN A 199 5.50 22.87 -7.80
CA ASN A 199 5.26 23.13 -9.22
C ASN A 199 5.31 21.83 -10.03
N LYS A 200 6.27 20.94 -9.75
CA LYS A 200 6.34 19.62 -10.39
C LYS A 200 5.15 18.74 -10.01
N ALA A 201 4.77 18.71 -8.74
CA ALA A 201 3.61 17.96 -8.29
C ALA A 201 2.33 18.44 -8.98
N PHE A 202 2.08 19.74 -9.02
CA PHE A 202 0.93 20.32 -9.72
C PHE A 202 0.93 20.02 -11.22
N MET A 203 2.10 20.08 -11.88
CA MET A 203 2.19 19.70 -13.28
C MET A 203 1.80 18.23 -13.49
N ARG A 204 2.24 17.31 -12.62
CA ARG A 204 1.82 15.89 -12.69
C ARG A 204 0.33 15.73 -12.46
N MET A 205 -0.23 16.44 -11.47
CA MET A 205 -1.68 16.43 -11.23
C MET A 205 -2.46 16.93 -12.45
N TYR A 206 -2.01 18.02 -13.06
CA TYR A 206 -2.63 18.55 -14.27
C TYR A 206 -2.57 17.58 -15.45
N GLU A 207 -1.44 16.93 -15.68
CA GLU A 207 -1.28 15.90 -16.70
C GLU A 207 -2.20 14.70 -16.48
N LEU A 208 -2.34 14.24 -15.22
CA LEU A 208 -3.26 13.16 -14.86
C LEU A 208 -4.72 13.55 -15.12
N LEU A 209 -5.13 14.74 -14.66
CA LEU A 209 -6.48 15.27 -14.90
C LEU A 209 -6.79 15.39 -16.39
N ARG A 210 -5.86 15.95 -17.18
CA ARG A 210 -6.00 16.08 -18.63
C ARG A 210 -6.23 14.75 -19.34
N ASN A 211 -5.63 13.68 -18.82
CA ASN A 211 -5.73 12.33 -19.36
C ASN A 211 -6.85 11.51 -18.68
N SER A 212 -7.68 12.13 -17.84
CA SER A 212 -8.77 11.47 -17.10
C SER A 212 -8.26 10.30 -16.22
N ILE A 213 -7.07 10.43 -15.67
CA ILE A 213 -6.47 9.43 -14.79
C ILE A 213 -6.74 9.85 -13.33
N PRO A 214 -7.54 9.09 -12.57
CA PRO A 214 -7.72 9.31 -11.15
C PRO A 214 -6.38 9.18 -10.41
N PHE A 215 -6.19 10.01 -9.38
CA PHE A 215 -4.94 9.98 -8.61
C PHE A 215 -5.15 10.23 -7.12
N SER A 216 -4.23 9.72 -6.33
CA SER A 216 -4.04 10.06 -4.93
C SER A 216 -2.78 10.91 -4.76
N LEU A 217 -2.87 11.90 -3.90
CA LEU A 217 -1.71 12.71 -3.49
C LEU A 217 -1.21 12.20 -2.15
N ASN A 218 -0.11 11.48 -2.17
CA ASN A 218 0.48 10.94 -0.95
C ASN A 218 1.17 12.03 -0.13
N GLY A 219 0.98 12.00 1.20
CA GLY A 219 1.65 12.90 2.11
C GLY A 219 1.14 14.35 2.04
N VAL A 220 -0.18 14.56 2.02
CA VAL A 220 -0.77 15.91 2.17
C VAL A 220 -0.41 16.52 3.51
N VAL A 221 -0.37 15.68 4.56
CA VAL A 221 0.11 16.04 5.89
C VAL A 221 1.33 15.20 6.19
N ALA A 222 2.39 15.83 6.62
CA ALA A 222 3.63 15.17 7.02
C ALA A 222 3.84 15.32 8.53
N GLY A 223 4.57 14.37 9.10
CA GLY A 223 4.98 14.37 10.50
C GLY A 223 6.42 13.89 10.63
N THR A 224 6.95 13.93 11.84
CA THR A 224 8.25 13.37 12.17
C THR A 224 8.07 11.97 12.73
N SER A 225 8.75 10.99 12.14
CA SER A 225 8.84 9.65 12.70
C SER A 225 9.92 9.62 13.77
N PHE A 226 9.56 9.18 14.97
CA PHE A 226 10.47 9.06 16.10
C PHE A 226 10.73 7.59 16.43
N GLY A 227 11.88 7.32 17.05
CA GLY A 227 12.25 5.99 17.51
C GLY A 227 12.74 5.07 16.39
N SER A 228 12.69 3.78 16.65
CA SER A 228 13.27 2.74 15.81
C SER A 228 12.29 2.14 14.78
N THR A 229 11.07 2.64 14.70
CA THR A 229 10.02 2.10 13.82
C THR A 229 9.93 2.82 12.46
N ALA A 230 10.80 3.82 12.24
CA ALA A 230 10.74 4.66 11.04
C ALA A 230 11.22 3.98 9.75
N GLY A 231 11.68 2.75 9.81
CA GLY A 231 12.15 1.99 8.66
C GLY A 231 13.34 2.60 7.91
N GLY A 232 14.19 1.78 7.31
CA GLY A 232 15.23 2.21 6.41
C GLY A 232 14.69 2.36 4.99
N THR A 233 14.92 3.49 4.36
CA THR A 233 14.77 3.61 2.92
C THR A 233 16.03 3.13 2.22
N ALA A 234 15.92 2.69 0.97
CA ALA A 234 16.91 2.00 0.15
C ALA A 234 18.42 2.32 0.36
N PRO A 235 19.33 1.43 -0.07
CA PRO A 235 20.77 1.46 0.30
C PRO A 235 21.53 2.74 0.02
N HIS A 236 21.09 3.56 -0.93
CA HIS A 236 21.68 4.88 -1.16
C HIS A 236 21.10 5.96 -0.25
N GLN A 237 20.18 5.58 0.59
CA GLN A 237 19.68 6.33 1.73
C GLN A 237 20.09 5.64 3.03
N ALA A 238 21.16 4.85 2.96
CA ALA A 238 21.91 4.35 4.10
C ALA A 238 22.33 5.54 4.94
N GLY A 239 21.63 5.78 6.02
CA GLY A 239 21.73 6.98 6.84
C GLY A 239 20.36 7.53 7.19
N CYS A 240 19.26 6.91 6.73
CA CYS A 240 18.01 7.09 7.43
C CYS A 240 18.27 6.58 8.84
N PRO A 241 18.47 7.45 9.82
CA PRO A 241 18.70 6.96 11.16
C PRO A 241 17.44 6.27 11.60
N ILE A 242 17.68 5.14 12.08
CA ILE A 242 16.80 4.44 12.94
C ILE A 242 16.28 5.40 14.01
#